data_55ccab1802114e18de8392b6509a1732
#
_entry.id   55ccab1802114e18de8392b6509a1732
#
_cell.length_a   1.000
_cell.length_b   1.000
_cell.length_c   1.000
_cell.angle_alpha   90.00
_cell.angle_beta   90.00
_cell.angle_gamma   90.00
#
_symmetry.space_group_name_H-M   'P 1'
#
loop_
_entity.id
_entity.type
_entity.pdbx_description
1 polymer ?
#
loop_
_entity_poly.entity_id
_entity_poly.type
_entity_poly.pdbx_seq_one_letter_code
_entity_poly.pdbx_strand_id
1 'polypeptide(L)'
;MGHAGIQADIRTIKDFGCYAVTAVTAVTIQNSMGITDVHQLPTDLVAGQVKAVYEETVPHAVKVGMTDNAETIRAISQEIMGCPNIVCSPVVLASHGGLLMSNDSLTAYRQYLFPICKLLIIKCTDAEILLGKRITTDTDMKEAAVRLHQLGPQWILLRGGTFSEGRINALLSGPDYLKFFSSVNIEGWQRHGVGGTLSTAIAARLAQKDDIPTAVNHAHNYMHSQIVYASARPKSLQPHNLYNQFMTLLSQHYTTAHDVSFYAVQLNISTRYLSQITSTVCGRSPKQIIDDYLIQECEQLLATTSLTIQQISLQLGFASQIAFTKFFKSRKKCSPSDFRKGTI
;
A
#
# COMPACT_ATOMS: atom_id res chain seq x y z
N MET A 1 3.10 12.82 13.84
CA MET A 1 3.98 13.35 12.78
C MET A 1 4.92 12.25 12.30
N GLY A 2 5.53 12.37 11.10
CA GLY A 2 6.36 11.30 10.51
C GLY A 2 5.56 10.17 9.85
N HIS A 3 4.32 10.42 9.43
CA HIS A 3 3.48 9.43 8.74
C HIS A 3 3.65 9.48 7.21
N ALA A 4 4.43 10.41 6.68
CA ALA A 4 4.72 10.56 5.25
C ALA A 4 6.21 10.88 5.02
N GLY A 5 6.63 10.92 3.75
CA GLY A 5 7.99 11.22 3.35
C GLY A 5 9.01 10.17 3.80
N ILE A 6 10.29 10.52 3.78
CA ILE A 6 11.39 9.59 4.04
C ILE A 6 11.32 8.93 5.42
N GLN A 7 10.74 9.58 6.44
CA GLN A 7 10.59 8.97 7.76
C GLN A 7 9.64 7.78 7.75
N ALA A 8 8.56 7.85 6.96
CA ALA A 8 7.65 6.74 6.77
C ALA A 8 8.28 5.67 5.87
N ASP A 9 9.00 6.10 4.83
CA ASP A 9 9.66 5.20 3.88
C ASP A 9 10.74 4.34 4.59
N ILE A 10 11.62 4.96 5.39
CA ILE A 10 12.66 4.23 6.15
C ILE A 10 12.03 3.18 7.08
N ARG A 11 10.95 3.55 7.81
CA ARG A 11 10.27 2.59 8.70
C ARG A 11 9.68 1.43 7.92
N THR A 12 8.98 1.73 6.83
CA THR A 12 8.35 0.72 5.98
C THR A 12 9.39 -0.24 5.39
N ILE A 13 10.51 0.28 4.87
CA ILE A 13 11.61 -0.55 4.33
C ILE A 13 12.18 -1.46 5.42
N LYS A 14 12.37 -0.92 6.63
CA LYS A 14 12.85 -1.69 7.78
C LYS A 14 11.86 -2.78 8.20
N ASP A 15 10.55 -2.50 8.19
CA ASP A 15 9.51 -3.48 8.53
C ASP A 15 9.53 -4.69 7.59
N PHE A 16 9.97 -4.50 6.34
CA PHE A 16 10.19 -5.56 5.36
C PHE A 16 11.61 -6.17 5.43
N GLY A 17 12.42 -5.83 6.42
CA GLY A 17 13.77 -6.39 6.60
C GLY A 17 14.78 -5.92 5.55
N CYS A 18 14.51 -4.82 4.86
CA CYS A 18 15.40 -4.23 3.87
C CYS A 18 16.25 -3.09 4.46
N TYR A 19 17.38 -2.82 3.85
CA TYR A 19 18.20 -1.65 4.17
C TYR A 19 17.72 -0.44 3.35
N ALA A 20 17.52 0.69 4.02
CA ALA A 20 17.03 1.91 3.42
C ALA A 20 18.15 2.92 3.20
N VAL A 21 18.31 3.37 1.95
CA VAL A 21 19.08 4.56 1.59
C VAL A 21 18.12 5.61 1.03
N THR A 22 18.38 6.87 1.29
CA THR A 22 17.47 7.95 0.93
C THR A 22 18.19 9.14 0.32
N ALA A 23 17.54 9.77 -0.67
CA ALA A 23 17.89 11.10 -1.18
C ALA A 23 16.74 12.07 -0.88
N VAL A 24 17.03 13.21 -0.29
CA VAL A 24 16.05 14.24 0.04
C VAL A 24 15.84 15.12 -1.17
N THR A 25 14.62 15.24 -1.66
CA THR A 25 14.24 16.11 -2.80
C THR A 25 13.73 17.46 -2.36
N ALA A 26 13.03 17.50 -1.22
CA ALA A 26 12.47 18.69 -0.64
C ALA A 26 12.29 18.55 0.88
N VAL A 27 12.26 19.67 1.59
CA VAL A 27 11.90 19.74 3.01
C VAL A 27 10.57 20.47 3.13
N THR A 28 9.63 19.90 3.87
CA THR A 28 8.30 20.49 4.08
C THR A 28 8.14 20.99 5.51
N ILE A 29 7.54 22.16 5.67
CA ILE A 29 7.02 22.63 6.96
C ILE A 29 5.58 22.15 7.03
N GLN A 30 5.33 21.11 7.86
CA GLN A 30 4.00 20.50 7.94
C GLN A 30 3.63 20.06 9.35
N ASN A 31 2.33 20.05 9.62
CA ASN A 31 1.72 19.57 10.86
C ASN A 31 0.43 18.77 10.56
N SER A 32 -0.39 18.50 11.59
CA SER A 32 -1.67 17.79 11.42
C SER A 32 -2.73 18.59 10.65
N MET A 33 -2.53 19.91 10.50
CA MET A 33 -3.44 20.79 9.75
C MET A 33 -3.10 20.86 8.25
N GLY A 34 -1.87 20.47 7.86
CA GLY A 34 -1.44 20.47 6.46
C GLY A 34 0.03 20.87 6.27
N ILE A 35 0.37 21.11 5.00
CA ILE A 35 1.67 21.62 4.56
C ILE A 35 1.56 23.14 4.51
N THR A 36 2.44 23.81 5.26
CA THR A 36 2.51 25.28 5.32
C THR A 36 3.50 25.83 4.28
N ASP A 37 4.61 25.08 4.04
CA ASP A 37 5.63 25.50 3.10
C ASP A 37 6.41 24.28 2.56
N VAL A 38 7.01 24.42 1.37
CA VAL A 38 7.83 23.41 0.70
C VAL A 38 9.11 24.04 0.19
N HIS A 39 10.25 23.61 0.75
CA HIS A 39 11.57 24.03 0.30
C HIS A 39 12.21 22.93 -0.56
N GLN A 40 12.32 23.17 -1.85
CA GLN A 40 13.01 22.26 -2.77
C GLN A 40 14.52 22.37 -2.55
N LEU A 41 15.22 21.25 -2.61
CA LEU A 41 16.68 21.25 -2.59
C LEU A 41 17.22 21.53 -4.00
N PRO A 42 18.43 22.14 -4.10
CA PRO A 42 19.10 22.33 -5.38
C PRO A 42 19.28 21.03 -6.15
N THR A 43 19.10 21.07 -7.48
CA THR A 43 19.15 19.89 -8.34
C THR A 43 20.47 19.12 -8.26
N ASP A 44 21.59 19.83 -8.22
CA ASP A 44 22.93 19.26 -8.08
C ASP A 44 23.11 18.54 -6.75
N LEU A 45 22.53 19.07 -5.67
CA LEU A 45 22.56 18.40 -4.36
C LEU A 45 21.72 17.11 -4.37
N VAL A 46 20.53 17.14 -4.99
CA VAL A 46 19.68 15.94 -5.08
C VAL A 46 20.35 14.87 -5.96
N ALA A 47 20.84 15.24 -7.14
CA ALA A 47 21.57 14.34 -8.03
C ALA A 47 22.83 13.77 -7.36
N GLY A 48 23.57 14.63 -6.64
CA GLY A 48 24.76 14.20 -5.89
C GLY A 48 24.45 13.15 -4.82
N GLN A 49 23.34 13.30 -4.08
CA GLN A 49 22.90 12.28 -3.12
C GLN A 49 22.63 10.93 -3.79
N VAL A 50 21.91 10.95 -4.92
CA VAL A 50 21.59 9.71 -5.66
C VAL A 50 22.89 9.08 -6.20
N LYS A 51 23.76 9.87 -6.82
CA LYS A 51 25.04 9.41 -7.34
C LYS A 51 25.91 8.76 -6.26
N ALA A 52 26.01 9.39 -5.09
CA ALA A 52 26.79 8.85 -3.95
C ALA A 52 26.28 7.47 -3.52
N VAL A 53 24.97 7.21 -3.57
CA VAL A 53 24.42 5.87 -3.31
C VAL A 53 24.88 4.87 -4.36
N TYR A 54 24.83 5.24 -5.64
CA TYR A 54 25.19 4.34 -6.74
C TYR A 54 26.72 4.07 -6.84
N GLU A 55 27.54 4.95 -6.30
CA GLU A 55 28.98 4.74 -6.15
C GLU A 55 29.32 3.62 -5.15
N GLU A 56 28.46 3.44 -4.11
CA GLU A 56 28.66 2.39 -3.10
C GLU A 56 27.91 1.09 -3.43
N THR A 57 26.67 1.21 -3.93
CA THR A 57 25.81 0.04 -4.17
C THR A 57 24.76 0.34 -5.22
N VAL A 58 24.37 -0.68 -5.99
CA VAL A 58 23.24 -0.60 -6.90
C VAL A 58 21.97 -0.99 -6.15
N PRO A 59 21.03 -0.07 -5.94
CA PRO A 59 19.77 -0.40 -5.26
C PRO A 59 18.97 -1.46 -6.01
N HIS A 60 18.40 -2.44 -5.31
CA HIS A 60 17.55 -3.45 -5.92
C HIS A 60 16.18 -2.90 -6.34
N ALA A 61 15.74 -1.83 -5.71
CA ALA A 61 14.56 -1.06 -6.09
C ALA A 61 14.72 0.40 -5.69
N VAL A 62 14.14 1.30 -6.49
CA VAL A 62 14.07 2.75 -6.20
C VAL A 62 12.61 3.17 -6.17
N LYS A 63 12.23 3.89 -5.13
CA LYS A 63 10.93 4.57 -5.06
C LYS A 63 11.15 6.06 -5.22
N VAL A 64 10.53 6.65 -6.24
CA VAL A 64 10.46 8.10 -6.42
C VAL A 64 9.12 8.60 -5.91
N GLY A 65 9.17 9.51 -4.93
CA GLY A 65 7.99 10.13 -4.33
C GLY A 65 7.73 11.54 -4.82
N MET A 66 7.50 12.46 -3.90
CA MET A 66 7.26 13.86 -4.20
C MET A 66 8.54 14.52 -4.75
N THR A 67 8.44 15.07 -5.96
CA THR A 67 9.50 15.87 -6.60
C THR A 67 8.81 16.89 -7.49
N ASP A 68 8.96 18.17 -7.21
CA ASP A 68 8.36 19.26 -7.99
C ASP A 68 9.43 20.23 -8.50
N ASN A 69 10.31 19.71 -9.35
CA ASN A 69 11.28 20.51 -10.12
C ASN A 69 11.66 19.71 -11.36
N ALA A 70 11.45 20.28 -12.55
CA ALA A 70 11.67 19.59 -13.82
C ALA A 70 13.13 19.17 -14.05
N GLU A 71 14.09 20.02 -13.65
CA GLU A 71 15.51 19.71 -13.76
C GLU A 71 15.90 18.58 -12.80
N THR A 72 15.39 18.62 -11.57
CA THR A 72 15.61 17.57 -10.57
C THR A 72 15.03 16.23 -11.03
N ILE A 73 13.81 16.22 -11.60
CA ILE A 73 13.18 15.02 -12.16
C ILE A 73 14.05 14.43 -13.28
N ARG A 74 14.53 15.28 -14.19
CA ARG A 74 15.44 14.86 -15.25
C ARG A 74 16.74 14.27 -14.70
N ALA A 75 17.38 14.95 -13.77
CA ALA A 75 18.64 14.52 -13.17
C ALA A 75 18.48 13.17 -12.43
N ILE A 76 17.45 13.05 -11.59
CA ILE A 76 17.15 11.77 -10.90
C ILE A 76 16.93 10.64 -11.91
N SER A 77 16.15 10.89 -12.99
CA SER A 77 15.85 9.86 -13.99
C SER A 77 17.11 9.32 -14.68
N GLN A 78 18.10 10.18 -14.91
CA GLN A 78 19.39 9.79 -15.50
C GLN A 78 20.20 8.89 -14.54
N GLU A 79 20.25 9.25 -13.27
CA GLU A 79 21.03 8.49 -12.28
C GLU A 79 20.40 7.12 -11.95
N ILE A 80 19.07 6.99 -11.97
CA ILE A 80 18.39 5.73 -11.59
C ILE A 80 18.06 4.82 -12.77
N MET A 81 18.34 5.21 -14.00
CA MET A 81 17.93 4.48 -15.23
C MET A 81 18.35 3.01 -15.25
N GLY A 82 19.46 2.65 -14.61
CA GLY A 82 19.95 1.26 -14.51
C GLY A 82 19.28 0.42 -13.42
N CYS A 83 18.39 0.97 -12.59
CA CYS A 83 17.74 0.19 -11.55
C CYS A 83 16.65 -0.72 -12.14
N PRO A 84 16.62 -2.01 -11.79
CA PRO A 84 15.66 -2.97 -12.37
C PRO A 84 14.20 -2.73 -11.88
N ASN A 85 14.00 -2.05 -10.76
CA ASN A 85 12.71 -1.87 -10.13
C ASN A 85 12.48 -0.41 -9.74
N ILE A 86 12.09 0.43 -10.70
CA ILE A 86 11.74 1.83 -10.45
C ILE A 86 10.24 1.92 -10.19
N VAL A 87 9.87 2.31 -8.97
CA VAL A 87 8.50 2.57 -8.54
C VAL A 87 8.28 4.08 -8.44
N CYS A 88 7.43 4.61 -9.27
CA CYS A 88 7.09 6.03 -9.28
C CYS A 88 5.74 6.25 -8.59
N SER A 89 5.71 7.14 -7.60
CA SER A 89 4.49 7.52 -6.89
C SER A 89 4.41 9.04 -6.79
N PRO A 90 4.09 9.74 -7.90
CA PRO A 90 4.00 11.19 -7.91
C PRO A 90 2.89 11.67 -6.96
N VAL A 91 3.10 12.84 -6.38
CA VAL A 91 2.10 13.50 -5.53
C VAL A 91 1.70 14.79 -6.20
N VAL A 92 0.63 14.75 -7.01
CA VAL A 92 0.14 15.91 -7.76
C VAL A 92 -0.68 16.81 -6.86
N LEU A 93 -1.55 16.21 -6.03
CA LEU A 93 -2.39 16.93 -5.07
C LEU A 93 -2.02 16.60 -3.64
N ALA A 94 -1.98 17.62 -2.79
CA ALA A 94 -1.95 17.45 -1.35
C ALA A 94 -3.20 16.73 -0.84
N SER A 95 -3.12 16.11 0.35
CA SER A 95 -4.27 15.43 0.95
C SER A 95 -5.48 16.34 1.19
N HIS A 96 -5.27 17.65 1.26
CA HIS A 96 -6.30 18.67 1.44
C HIS A 96 -6.64 19.46 0.14
N GLY A 97 -6.22 18.95 -1.03
CA GLY A 97 -6.65 19.46 -2.35
C GLY A 97 -5.77 20.52 -2.99
N GLY A 98 -4.70 20.98 -2.37
CA GLY A 98 -3.74 21.93 -3.00
C GLY A 98 -2.87 21.26 -4.06
N LEU A 99 -2.62 21.93 -5.19
CA LEU A 99 -1.69 21.46 -6.22
C LEU A 99 -0.26 21.55 -5.68
N LEU A 100 0.46 20.43 -5.69
CA LEU A 100 1.85 20.31 -5.22
C LEU A 100 2.85 20.16 -6.36
N MET A 101 2.38 20.07 -7.61
CA MET A 101 3.23 19.83 -8.76
C MET A 101 2.89 20.80 -9.88
N SER A 102 3.92 21.48 -10.39
CA SER A 102 3.82 22.39 -11.53
C SER A 102 3.57 21.66 -12.85
N ASN A 103 3.08 22.36 -13.87
CA ASN A 103 2.92 21.79 -15.22
C ASN A 103 4.26 21.37 -15.84
N ASP A 104 5.34 22.09 -15.56
CA ASP A 104 6.68 21.75 -16.04
C ASP A 104 7.16 20.45 -15.43
N SER A 105 6.91 20.24 -14.14
CA SER A 105 7.20 19.00 -13.45
C SER A 105 6.36 17.83 -13.98
N LEU A 106 5.07 18.03 -14.24
CA LEU A 106 4.22 17.01 -14.88
C LEU A 106 4.74 16.62 -16.27
N THR A 107 5.21 17.60 -17.03
CA THR A 107 5.84 17.37 -18.34
C THR A 107 7.15 16.59 -18.20
N ALA A 108 7.98 16.94 -17.23
CA ALA A 108 9.23 16.23 -16.95
C ALA A 108 8.99 14.79 -16.50
N TYR A 109 7.98 14.52 -15.68
CA TYR A 109 7.58 13.15 -15.32
C TYR A 109 7.23 12.32 -16.55
N ARG A 110 6.41 12.88 -17.47
CA ARG A 110 6.01 12.19 -18.71
C ARG A 110 7.21 11.91 -19.63
N GLN A 111 8.13 12.86 -19.69
CA GLN A 111 9.25 12.78 -20.63
C GLN A 111 10.40 11.93 -20.13
N TYR A 112 10.71 11.96 -18.85
CA TYR A 112 11.95 11.37 -18.31
C TYR A 112 11.72 10.22 -17.37
N LEU A 113 10.72 10.27 -16.48
CA LEU A 113 10.58 9.32 -15.40
C LEU A 113 9.59 8.19 -15.73
N PHE A 114 8.45 8.48 -16.32
CA PHE A 114 7.47 7.45 -16.67
C PHE A 114 8.00 6.42 -17.68
N PRO A 115 8.77 6.78 -18.71
CA PRO A 115 9.32 5.82 -19.67
C PRO A 115 10.25 4.76 -19.07
N ILE A 116 10.91 5.07 -17.96
CA ILE A 116 11.83 4.16 -17.26
C ILE A 116 11.18 3.45 -16.06
N CYS A 117 9.91 3.80 -15.78
CA CYS A 117 9.20 3.33 -14.60
C CYS A 117 8.67 1.90 -14.81
N LYS A 118 9.01 0.99 -13.91
CA LYS A 118 8.43 -0.35 -13.90
C LYS A 118 6.99 -0.34 -13.38
N LEU A 119 6.72 0.44 -12.33
CA LEU A 119 5.39 0.57 -11.75
C LEU A 119 5.08 2.03 -11.42
N LEU A 120 4.05 2.57 -12.03
CA LEU A 120 3.44 3.85 -11.66
C LEU A 120 2.30 3.61 -10.67
N ILE A 121 2.37 4.26 -9.51
CA ILE A 121 1.32 4.24 -8.49
C ILE A 121 0.72 5.65 -8.41
N ILE A 122 -0.54 5.80 -8.77
CA ILE A 122 -1.18 7.10 -8.87
C ILE A 122 -2.63 7.06 -8.32
N LYS A 123 -3.08 8.16 -7.72
CA LYS A 123 -4.49 8.30 -7.31
C LYS A 123 -5.36 8.59 -8.53
N CYS A 124 -6.65 8.21 -8.49
CA CYS A 124 -7.62 8.61 -9.52
C CYS A 124 -7.65 10.13 -9.71
N THR A 125 -7.69 10.90 -8.63
CA THR A 125 -7.68 12.37 -8.69
C THR A 125 -6.44 12.97 -9.36
N ASP A 126 -5.28 12.38 -9.11
CA ASP A 126 -4.02 12.82 -9.71
C ASP A 126 -3.95 12.40 -11.19
N ALA A 127 -4.48 11.22 -11.51
CA ALA A 127 -4.61 10.73 -12.88
C ALA A 127 -5.61 11.56 -13.70
N GLU A 128 -6.70 12.05 -13.10
CA GLU A 128 -7.64 12.98 -13.75
C GLU A 128 -6.93 14.24 -14.23
N ILE A 129 -6.06 14.82 -13.41
CA ILE A 129 -5.26 16.00 -13.79
C ILE A 129 -4.29 15.64 -14.92
N LEU A 130 -3.58 14.52 -14.77
CA LEU A 130 -2.60 14.07 -15.75
C LEU A 130 -3.23 13.77 -17.11
N LEU A 131 -4.44 13.19 -17.13
CA LEU A 131 -5.11 12.74 -18.36
C LEU A 131 -6.15 13.74 -18.90
N GLY A 132 -6.51 14.77 -18.12
CA GLY A 132 -7.56 15.71 -18.47
C GLY A 132 -8.96 15.08 -18.59
N LYS A 133 -9.20 13.94 -17.87
CA LYS A 133 -10.46 13.20 -17.92
C LYS A 133 -10.86 12.73 -16.53
N ARG A 134 -12.15 12.88 -16.18
CA ARG A 134 -12.72 12.39 -14.93
C ARG A 134 -12.74 10.87 -14.89
N ILE A 135 -12.58 10.31 -13.68
CA ILE A 135 -12.59 8.87 -13.39
C ILE A 135 -13.67 8.65 -12.34
N THR A 136 -14.85 8.21 -12.77
CA THR A 136 -16.05 8.10 -11.92
C THR A 136 -16.58 6.67 -11.83
N THR A 137 -16.03 5.75 -12.61
CA THR A 137 -16.45 4.34 -12.67
C THR A 137 -15.25 3.42 -12.77
N ASP A 138 -15.47 2.13 -12.51
CA ASP A 138 -14.45 1.09 -12.74
C ASP A 138 -14.06 0.99 -14.23
N THR A 139 -14.97 1.31 -15.14
CA THR A 139 -14.67 1.37 -16.58
C THR A 139 -13.74 2.54 -16.88
N ASP A 140 -13.98 3.72 -16.29
CA ASP A 140 -13.07 4.86 -16.43
C ASP A 140 -11.67 4.55 -15.89
N MET A 141 -11.57 3.76 -14.80
CA MET A 141 -10.26 3.30 -14.29
C MET A 141 -9.51 2.44 -15.30
N LYS A 142 -10.20 1.53 -16.00
CA LYS A 142 -9.58 0.71 -17.05
C LYS A 142 -9.10 1.56 -18.22
N GLU A 143 -9.92 2.49 -18.70
CA GLU A 143 -9.54 3.42 -19.77
C GLU A 143 -8.38 4.33 -19.36
N ALA A 144 -8.40 4.84 -18.13
CA ALA A 144 -7.30 5.64 -17.58
C ALA A 144 -6.00 4.83 -17.51
N ALA A 145 -6.05 3.56 -17.08
CA ALA A 145 -4.88 2.69 -17.04
C ALA A 145 -4.28 2.50 -18.46
N VAL A 146 -5.10 2.26 -19.48
CA VAL A 146 -4.63 2.17 -20.88
C VAL A 146 -3.91 3.44 -21.32
N ARG A 147 -4.47 4.61 -21.02
CA ARG A 147 -3.84 5.90 -21.36
C ARG A 147 -2.56 6.17 -20.56
N LEU A 148 -2.49 5.72 -19.31
CA LEU A 148 -1.29 5.82 -18.47
C LEU A 148 -0.17 4.93 -18.99
N HIS A 149 -0.48 3.72 -19.49
CA HIS A 149 0.51 2.86 -20.17
C HIS A 149 1.15 3.52 -21.38
N GLN A 150 0.41 4.34 -22.13
CA GLN A 150 0.93 5.09 -23.28
C GLN A 150 2.01 6.13 -22.88
N LEU A 151 2.11 6.48 -21.60
CA LEU A 151 3.15 7.35 -21.07
C LEU A 151 4.45 6.60 -20.72
N GLY A 152 4.49 5.27 -20.87
CA GLY A 152 5.68 4.43 -20.75
C GLY A 152 5.72 3.41 -19.61
N PRO A 153 5.04 3.60 -18.45
CA PRO A 153 5.13 2.64 -17.36
C PRO A 153 4.66 1.23 -17.75
N GLN A 154 5.42 0.21 -17.35
CA GLN A 154 5.07 -1.18 -17.65
C GLN A 154 3.85 -1.66 -16.85
N TRP A 155 3.72 -1.19 -15.61
CA TRP A 155 2.62 -1.49 -14.70
C TRP A 155 2.01 -0.21 -14.14
N ILE A 156 0.67 -0.23 -13.94
CA ILE A 156 -0.09 0.87 -13.34
C ILE A 156 -0.83 0.33 -12.13
N LEU A 157 -0.67 0.97 -10.99
CA LEU A 157 -1.54 0.83 -9.83
C LEU A 157 -2.34 2.12 -9.64
N LEU A 158 -3.53 2.15 -10.22
CA LEU A 158 -4.48 3.26 -10.08
C LEU A 158 -5.33 3.04 -8.84
N ARG A 159 -5.34 3.97 -7.90
CA ARG A 159 -5.94 3.79 -6.57
C ARG A 159 -6.87 4.92 -6.15
N GLY A 160 -7.74 4.65 -5.20
CA GLY A 160 -8.63 5.65 -4.60
C GLY A 160 -9.92 5.88 -5.39
N GLY A 161 -10.37 4.91 -6.18
CA GLY A 161 -11.70 4.93 -6.79
C GLY A 161 -12.78 4.73 -5.72
N THR A 162 -13.56 5.78 -5.43
CA THR A 162 -14.65 5.78 -4.45
C THR A 162 -15.99 5.88 -5.15
N PHE A 163 -16.31 4.89 -5.98
CA PHE A 163 -17.51 4.91 -6.84
C PHE A 163 -18.68 4.12 -6.24
N SER A 164 -18.40 3.26 -5.25
CA SER A 164 -19.40 2.51 -4.50
C SER A 164 -19.41 2.97 -3.06
N GLU A 165 -20.58 3.04 -2.47
CA GLU A 165 -20.77 3.47 -1.08
C GLU A 165 -19.97 2.57 -0.12
N GLY A 166 -19.14 3.18 0.71
CA GLY A 166 -18.33 2.49 1.71
C GLY A 166 -17.13 1.70 1.18
N ARG A 167 -16.77 1.77 -0.12
CA ARG A 167 -15.63 1.04 -0.71
C ARG A 167 -14.64 1.96 -1.41
N ILE A 168 -13.38 1.53 -1.39
CA ILE A 168 -12.28 2.15 -2.15
C ILE A 168 -11.69 1.10 -3.07
N ASN A 169 -11.74 1.36 -4.37
CA ASN A 169 -11.18 0.49 -5.38
C ASN A 169 -9.78 0.93 -5.80
N ALA A 170 -8.93 -0.05 -6.10
CA ALA A 170 -7.67 0.14 -6.80
C ALA A 170 -7.59 -0.86 -7.95
N LEU A 171 -6.99 -0.45 -9.06
CA LEU A 171 -6.78 -1.27 -10.25
C LEU A 171 -5.30 -1.46 -10.49
N LEU A 172 -4.84 -2.71 -10.51
CA LEU A 172 -3.52 -3.08 -11.02
C LEU A 172 -3.67 -3.54 -12.47
N SER A 173 -2.95 -2.88 -13.37
CA SER A 173 -2.90 -3.17 -14.80
C SER A 173 -1.46 -3.36 -15.25
N GLY A 174 -1.21 -4.40 -16.03
CA GLY A 174 0.10 -4.73 -16.61
C GLY A 174 -0.05 -5.58 -17.86
N PRO A 175 1.06 -6.08 -18.45
CA PRO A 175 1.02 -6.98 -19.59
C PRO A 175 0.15 -8.21 -19.26
N ASP A 176 -0.95 -8.37 -20.00
CA ASP A 176 -1.92 -9.48 -19.85
C ASP A 176 -2.49 -9.66 -18.44
N TYR A 177 -2.47 -8.59 -17.62
CA TYR A 177 -2.92 -8.62 -16.24
C TYR A 177 -3.81 -7.42 -15.90
N LEU A 178 -4.98 -7.72 -15.35
CA LEU A 178 -5.92 -6.70 -14.86
C LEU A 178 -6.62 -7.23 -13.60
N LYS A 179 -6.41 -6.55 -12.48
CA LYS A 179 -7.03 -6.96 -11.21
C LYS A 179 -7.48 -5.75 -10.40
N PHE A 180 -8.73 -5.80 -9.94
CA PHE A 180 -9.25 -4.86 -8.95
C PHE A 180 -8.98 -5.36 -7.53
N PHE A 181 -8.62 -4.42 -6.66
CA PHE A 181 -8.56 -4.56 -5.22
C PHE A 181 -9.62 -3.64 -4.62
N SER A 182 -10.42 -4.16 -3.71
CA SER A 182 -11.46 -3.38 -3.04
C SER A 182 -11.26 -3.41 -1.53
N SER A 183 -11.27 -2.26 -0.89
CA SER A 183 -11.13 -2.10 0.55
C SER A 183 -12.32 -1.34 1.12
N VAL A 184 -12.65 -1.59 2.39
CA VAL A 184 -13.67 -0.82 3.09
C VAL A 184 -13.15 0.60 3.33
N ASN A 185 -13.98 1.60 3.05
CA ASN A 185 -13.70 2.98 3.37
C ASN A 185 -13.97 3.22 4.86
N ILE A 186 -12.91 3.37 5.66
CA ILE A 186 -13.04 3.65 7.09
C ILE A 186 -13.17 5.16 7.27
N GLU A 187 -14.34 5.61 7.73
CA GLU A 187 -14.59 7.02 8.03
C GLU A 187 -13.71 7.51 9.20
N GLY A 188 -13.31 8.79 9.14
CA GLY A 188 -12.52 9.43 10.19
C GLY A 188 -11.04 9.01 10.26
N TRP A 189 -10.59 8.11 9.41
CA TRP A 189 -9.18 7.74 9.37
C TRP A 189 -8.34 8.74 8.55
N GLN A 190 -7.24 9.22 9.15
CA GLN A 190 -6.34 10.14 8.46
C GLN A 190 -5.59 9.41 7.33
N ARG A 191 -5.93 9.74 6.09
CA ARG A 191 -5.35 9.15 4.86
C ARG A 191 -3.94 9.67 4.53
N HIS A 192 -3.37 10.50 5.40
CA HIS A 192 -2.05 11.09 5.17
C HIS A 192 -0.95 10.03 5.26
N GLY A 193 -0.10 9.96 4.24
CA GLY A 193 1.02 9.02 4.16
C GLY A 193 0.74 7.63 3.56
N VAL A 194 -0.55 7.23 3.41
CA VAL A 194 -0.94 5.91 2.89
C VAL A 194 -0.29 5.59 1.55
N GLY A 195 -0.28 6.55 0.64
CA GLY A 195 0.29 6.35 -0.70
C GLY A 195 1.79 6.17 -0.69
N GLY A 196 2.49 6.94 0.15
CA GLY A 196 3.92 6.79 0.35
C GLY A 196 4.26 5.42 0.93
N THR A 197 3.61 5.05 2.02
CA THR A 197 3.81 3.74 2.66
C THR A 197 3.52 2.57 1.71
N LEU A 198 2.42 2.62 0.95
CA LEU A 198 2.08 1.59 -0.04
C LEU A 198 3.17 1.47 -1.11
N SER A 199 3.58 2.58 -1.72
CA SER A 199 4.61 2.56 -2.77
C SER A 199 5.95 2.08 -2.26
N THR A 200 6.30 2.41 -1.03
CA THR A 200 7.53 1.96 -0.39
C THR A 200 7.47 0.47 -0.02
N ALA A 201 6.35 -0.02 0.48
CA ALA A 201 6.15 -1.45 0.74
C ALA A 201 6.28 -2.28 -0.54
N ILE A 202 5.69 -1.81 -1.65
CA ILE A 202 5.84 -2.46 -2.96
C ILE A 202 7.31 -2.45 -3.40
N ALA A 203 8.01 -1.31 -3.31
CA ALA A 203 9.41 -1.23 -3.68
C ALA A 203 10.29 -2.18 -2.85
N ALA A 204 10.05 -2.28 -1.54
CA ALA A 204 10.75 -3.20 -0.65
C ALA A 204 10.53 -4.69 -1.06
N ARG A 205 9.30 -5.06 -1.44
CA ARG A 205 8.98 -6.41 -1.91
C ARG A 205 9.62 -6.72 -3.27
N LEU A 206 9.65 -5.75 -4.18
CA LEU A 206 10.35 -5.88 -5.47
C LEU A 206 11.86 -6.04 -5.27
N ALA A 207 12.44 -5.33 -4.30
CA ALA A 207 13.84 -5.51 -3.92
C ALA A 207 14.13 -6.94 -3.41
N GLN A 208 13.15 -7.61 -2.81
CA GLN A 208 13.19 -9.00 -2.37
C GLN A 208 12.84 -10.01 -3.48
N LYS A 209 12.75 -9.55 -4.75
CA LYS A 209 12.49 -10.34 -5.95
C LYS A 209 11.07 -10.87 -6.11
N ASP A 210 10.08 -10.29 -5.43
CA ASP A 210 8.69 -10.55 -5.77
C ASP A 210 8.38 -10.02 -7.19
N ASP A 211 7.43 -10.65 -7.87
CA ASP A 211 6.80 -10.07 -9.05
C ASP A 211 5.83 -8.93 -8.65
N ILE A 212 5.39 -8.12 -9.61
CA ILE A 212 4.53 -6.97 -9.33
C ILE A 212 3.19 -7.37 -8.68
N PRO A 213 2.43 -8.36 -9.18
CA PRO A 213 1.19 -8.79 -8.52
C PRO A 213 1.39 -9.24 -7.08
N THR A 214 2.43 -10.02 -6.80
CA THR A 214 2.77 -10.50 -5.46
C THR A 214 3.18 -9.34 -4.55
N ALA A 215 4.06 -8.45 -5.02
CA ALA A 215 4.50 -7.28 -4.27
C ALA A 215 3.33 -6.35 -3.91
N VAL A 216 2.41 -6.11 -4.86
CA VAL A 216 1.21 -5.29 -4.63
C VAL A 216 0.29 -5.95 -3.60
N ASN A 217 0.08 -7.27 -3.70
CA ASN A 217 -0.75 -8.00 -2.75
C ASN A 217 -0.17 -7.96 -1.33
N HIS A 218 1.14 -8.20 -1.16
CA HIS A 218 1.81 -8.11 0.13
C HIS A 218 1.75 -6.69 0.71
N ALA A 219 1.98 -5.67 -0.12
CA ALA A 219 1.90 -4.27 0.31
C ALA A 219 0.47 -3.85 0.67
N HIS A 220 -0.52 -4.34 -0.06
CA HIS A 220 -1.93 -4.12 0.26
C HIS A 220 -2.30 -4.73 1.63
N ASN A 221 -1.89 -5.96 1.89
CA ASN A 221 -2.10 -6.62 3.17
C ASN A 221 -1.39 -5.90 4.32
N TYR A 222 -0.14 -5.46 4.11
CA TYR A 222 0.60 -4.64 5.06
C TYR A 222 -0.15 -3.33 5.35
N MET A 223 -0.61 -2.61 4.31
CA MET A 223 -1.39 -1.39 4.48
C MET A 223 -2.71 -1.64 5.20
N HIS A 224 -3.41 -2.71 4.85
CA HIS A 224 -4.64 -3.09 5.51
C HIS A 224 -4.42 -3.31 7.01
N SER A 225 -3.36 -4.04 7.38
CA SER A 225 -2.97 -4.20 8.77
C SER A 225 -2.70 -2.86 9.46
N GLN A 226 -1.95 -1.97 8.83
CA GLN A 226 -1.65 -0.63 9.38
C GLN A 226 -2.91 0.24 9.53
N ILE A 227 -3.84 0.18 8.57
CA ILE A 227 -5.07 1.00 8.56
C ILE A 227 -6.07 0.54 9.62
N VAL A 228 -6.36 -0.75 9.66
CA VAL A 228 -7.33 -1.33 10.60
C VAL A 228 -6.90 -1.06 12.05
N TYR A 229 -5.59 -0.96 12.28
CA TYR A 229 -5.02 -0.85 13.62
C TYR A 229 -4.54 0.55 14.01
N ALA A 230 -4.38 1.48 13.04
CA ALA A 230 -4.06 2.88 13.33
C ALA A 230 -5.25 3.67 13.93
N SER A 231 -6.46 3.13 13.90
CA SER A 231 -7.66 3.80 14.45
C SER A 231 -7.72 3.82 15.98
N ALA A 232 -6.82 3.09 16.67
CA ALA A 232 -6.70 3.15 18.12
C ALA A 232 -5.58 4.13 18.54
N ARG A 233 -5.93 5.18 19.28
CA ARG A 233 -4.95 6.14 19.83
C ARG A 233 -4.02 5.45 20.83
N PRO A 234 -2.70 5.50 20.65
CA PRO A 234 -1.76 4.83 21.54
C PRO A 234 -1.64 5.52 22.90
N LYS A 235 -1.76 4.76 23.98
CA LYS A 235 -1.50 5.21 25.35
C LYS A 235 -0.04 4.97 25.83
N SER A 236 0.75 4.13 25.14
CA SER A 236 2.18 3.92 25.43
C SER A 236 2.94 3.32 24.24
N LEU A 237 4.27 3.51 24.19
CA LEU A 237 5.13 3.08 23.07
C LEU A 237 5.49 1.57 23.08
N GLN A 238 5.52 0.93 24.25
CA GLN A 238 5.93 -0.48 24.37
C GLN A 238 4.90 -1.50 23.86
N PRO A 239 3.60 -1.40 24.19
CA PRO A 239 2.57 -2.29 23.63
C PRO A 239 2.45 -2.21 22.11
N HIS A 240 2.76 -1.07 21.50
CA HIS A 240 2.63 -0.87 20.05
C HIS A 240 3.66 -1.65 19.24
N ASN A 241 4.88 -1.80 19.74
CA ASN A 241 5.91 -2.56 19.02
C ASN A 241 5.53 -4.06 18.95
N LEU A 242 5.12 -4.64 20.06
CA LEU A 242 4.67 -6.04 20.11
C LEU A 242 3.36 -6.25 19.32
N TYR A 243 2.48 -5.28 19.34
CA TYR A 243 1.27 -5.30 18.52
C TYR A 243 1.59 -5.28 17.01
N ASN A 244 2.50 -4.41 16.56
CA ASN A 244 2.93 -4.38 15.17
C ASN A 244 3.62 -5.68 14.74
N GLN A 245 4.43 -6.28 15.61
CA GLN A 245 5.02 -7.59 15.37
C GLN A 245 3.94 -8.68 15.24
N PHE A 246 2.94 -8.67 16.13
CA PHE A 246 1.78 -9.57 16.03
C PHE A 246 1.07 -9.43 14.66
N MET A 247 0.87 -8.20 14.20
CA MET A 247 0.21 -7.93 12.92
C MET A 247 1.05 -8.38 11.73
N THR A 248 2.36 -8.19 11.78
CA THR A 248 3.28 -8.70 10.77
C THR A 248 3.22 -10.23 10.69
N LEU A 249 3.27 -10.90 11.84
CA LEU A 249 3.12 -12.35 11.88
C LEU A 249 1.74 -12.82 11.38
N LEU A 250 0.68 -12.10 11.71
CA LEU A 250 -0.67 -12.43 11.24
C LEU A 250 -0.74 -12.36 9.71
N SER A 251 -0.20 -11.31 9.09
CA SER A 251 -0.19 -11.18 7.63
C SER A 251 0.63 -12.28 6.93
N GLN A 252 1.63 -12.85 7.61
CA GLN A 252 2.47 -13.92 7.06
C GLN A 252 1.85 -15.32 7.25
N HIS A 253 1.06 -15.52 8.32
CA HIS A 253 0.64 -16.85 8.77
C HIS A 253 -0.88 -17.03 8.85
N TYR A 254 -1.70 -16.08 8.44
CA TYR A 254 -3.18 -16.16 8.54
C TYR A 254 -3.78 -17.36 7.81
N THR A 255 -3.11 -17.89 6.77
CA THR A 255 -3.54 -19.08 6.03
C THR A 255 -3.20 -20.40 6.74
N THR A 256 -2.29 -20.38 7.71
CA THR A 256 -1.78 -21.59 8.38
C THR A 256 -2.04 -21.61 9.88
N ALA A 257 -2.28 -20.45 10.49
CA ALA A 257 -2.39 -20.30 11.94
C ALA A 257 -3.60 -19.42 12.32
N HIS A 258 -4.66 -20.06 12.80
CA HIS A 258 -5.89 -19.38 13.25
C HIS A 258 -5.98 -19.27 14.78
N ASP A 259 -4.98 -19.74 15.48
CA ASP A 259 -4.96 -19.79 16.94
C ASP A 259 -4.04 -18.72 17.55
N VAL A 260 -4.50 -18.12 18.65
CA VAL A 260 -3.78 -17.07 19.38
C VAL A 260 -2.45 -17.58 19.95
N SER A 261 -2.40 -18.84 20.34
CA SER A 261 -1.21 -19.44 20.95
C SER A 261 -0.01 -19.45 20.00
N PHE A 262 -0.24 -19.70 18.71
CA PHE A 262 0.81 -19.67 17.70
C PHE A 262 1.52 -18.29 17.70
N TYR A 263 0.77 -17.21 17.62
CA TYR A 263 1.32 -15.84 17.57
C TYR A 263 2.00 -15.45 18.89
N ALA A 264 1.44 -15.86 20.02
CA ALA A 264 2.05 -15.61 21.32
C ALA A 264 3.42 -16.29 21.45
N VAL A 265 3.53 -17.55 20.98
CA VAL A 265 4.80 -18.29 20.94
C VAL A 265 5.82 -17.61 20.02
N GLN A 266 5.42 -17.22 18.81
CA GLN A 266 6.31 -16.52 17.86
C GLN A 266 6.84 -15.19 18.42
N LEU A 267 6.04 -14.51 19.25
CA LEU A 267 6.42 -13.26 19.92
C LEU A 267 7.18 -13.47 21.24
N ASN A 268 7.39 -14.72 21.67
CA ASN A 268 7.98 -15.07 22.97
C ASN A 268 7.24 -14.41 24.17
N ILE A 269 5.91 -14.37 24.11
CA ILE A 269 5.03 -13.83 25.17
C ILE A 269 3.90 -14.80 25.50
N SER A 270 3.22 -14.58 26.64
CA SER A 270 2.02 -15.35 26.96
C SER A 270 0.81 -14.86 26.16
N THR A 271 -0.17 -15.74 25.90
CA THR A 271 -1.46 -15.40 25.28
C THR A 271 -2.23 -14.34 26.09
N ARG A 272 -2.08 -14.38 27.43
CA ARG A 272 -2.64 -13.36 28.32
C ARG A 272 -2.03 -11.98 28.06
N TYR A 273 -0.71 -11.91 27.91
CA TYR A 273 -0.01 -10.66 27.64
C TYR A 273 -0.32 -10.14 26.25
N LEU A 274 -0.41 -11.01 25.24
CA LEU A 274 -0.87 -10.63 23.90
C LEU A 274 -2.29 -10.04 23.93
N SER A 275 -3.20 -10.64 24.73
CA SER A 275 -4.56 -10.12 24.92
C SER A 275 -4.56 -8.75 25.60
N GLN A 276 -3.70 -8.54 26.58
CA GLN A 276 -3.55 -7.23 27.22
C GLN A 276 -3.04 -6.17 26.23
N ILE A 277 -2.03 -6.51 25.41
CA ILE A 277 -1.47 -5.63 24.39
C ILE A 277 -2.55 -5.22 23.38
N THR A 278 -3.25 -6.20 22.80
CA THR A 278 -4.28 -5.92 21.78
C THR A 278 -5.46 -5.14 22.37
N SER A 279 -5.89 -5.46 23.59
CA SER A 279 -6.92 -4.70 24.29
C SER A 279 -6.50 -3.26 24.56
N THR A 280 -5.24 -3.05 24.98
CA THR A 280 -4.70 -1.70 25.24
C THR A 280 -4.56 -0.87 23.95
N VAL A 281 -4.15 -1.51 22.85
CA VAL A 281 -3.84 -0.82 21.59
C VAL A 281 -5.11 -0.56 20.76
N CYS A 282 -6.01 -1.52 20.64
CA CYS A 282 -7.18 -1.43 19.75
C CYS A 282 -8.52 -1.82 20.37
N GLY A 283 -8.56 -2.12 21.67
CA GLY A 283 -9.80 -2.49 22.37
C GLY A 283 -10.36 -3.88 22.01
N ARG A 284 -9.58 -4.73 21.31
CA ARG A 284 -10.03 -6.03 20.79
C ARG A 284 -9.15 -7.16 21.30
N SER A 285 -9.72 -8.37 21.38
CA SER A 285 -8.94 -9.56 21.67
C SER A 285 -8.12 -10.00 20.44
N PRO A 286 -6.99 -10.72 20.63
CA PRO A 286 -6.20 -11.26 19.51
C PRO A 286 -7.03 -12.15 18.59
N LYS A 287 -7.94 -12.94 19.17
CA LYS A 287 -8.83 -13.82 18.39
C LYS A 287 -9.79 -13.04 17.49
N GLN A 288 -10.37 -11.94 17.99
CA GLN A 288 -11.19 -11.07 17.16
C GLN A 288 -10.40 -10.49 15.99
N ILE A 289 -9.16 -10.07 16.23
CA ILE A 289 -8.28 -9.51 15.19
C ILE A 289 -7.97 -10.56 14.11
N ILE A 290 -7.60 -11.79 14.51
CA ILE A 290 -7.34 -12.89 13.59
C ILE A 290 -8.59 -13.20 12.75
N ASP A 291 -9.75 -13.29 13.40
CA ASP A 291 -11.01 -13.62 12.74
C ASP A 291 -11.46 -12.50 11.78
N ASP A 292 -11.26 -11.22 12.17
CA ASP A 292 -11.59 -10.08 11.32
C ASP A 292 -10.66 -10.02 10.09
N TYR A 293 -9.39 -10.38 10.26
CA TYR A 293 -8.45 -10.49 9.15
C TYR A 293 -8.88 -11.61 8.18
N LEU A 294 -9.17 -12.80 8.71
CA LEU A 294 -9.62 -13.94 7.92
C LEU A 294 -10.91 -13.67 7.17
N ILE A 295 -11.90 -13.03 7.80
CA ILE A 295 -13.19 -12.78 7.14
C ILE A 295 -13.03 -11.82 5.96
N GLN A 296 -12.14 -10.85 6.06
CA GLN A 296 -11.86 -9.91 4.97
C GLN A 296 -11.18 -10.61 3.78
N GLU A 297 -10.22 -11.49 4.04
CA GLU A 297 -9.61 -12.33 3.01
C GLU A 297 -10.64 -13.25 2.35
N CYS A 298 -11.55 -13.83 3.15
CA CYS A 298 -12.68 -14.62 2.62
C CYS A 298 -13.55 -13.80 1.66
N GLU A 299 -13.93 -12.60 2.05
CA GLU A 299 -14.74 -11.70 1.22
C GLU A 299 -14.02 -11.33 -0.08
N GLN A 300 -12.75 -10.99 0.04
CA GLN A 300 -11.94 -10.65 -1.12
C GLN A 300 -11.87 -11.80 -2.11
N LEU A 301 -11.53 -13.02 -1.65
CA LEU A 301 -11.45 -14.18 -2.52
C LEU A 301 -12.80 -14.55 -3.13
N LEU A 302 -13.88 -14.44 -2.36
CA LEU A 302 -15.23 -14.70 -2.86
C LEU A 302 -15.66 -13.70 -3.92
N ALA A 303 -15.29 -12.43 -3.78
CA ALA A 303 -15.69 -11.35 -4.67
C ALA A 303 -14.81 -11.23 -5.92
N THR A 304 -13.52 -11.62 -5.83
CA THR A 304 -12.53 -11.31 -6.89
C THR A 304 -12.05 -12.53 -7.66
N THR A 305 -12.39 -13.76 -7.23
CA THR A 305 -11.90 -14.99 -7.88
C THR A 305 -13.04 -15.93 -8.29
N SER A 306 -12.75 -16.78 -9.27
CA SER A 306 -13.62 -17.90 -9.68
C SER A 306 -13.37 -19.20 -8.88
N LEU A 307 -12.51 -19.14 -7.84
CA LEU A 307 -12.19 -20.32 -7.02
C LEU A 307 -13.46 -20.89 -6.37
N THR A 308 -13.58 -22.21 -6.32
CA THR A 308 -14.68 -22.86 -5.61
C THR A 308 -14.62 -22.58 -4.12
N ILE A 309 -15.74 -22.70 -3.42
CA ILE A 309 -15.79 -22.54 -1.96
C ILE A 309 -14.82 -23.49 -1.26
N GLN A 310 -14.66 -24.70 -1.80
CA GLN A 310 -13.69 -25.67 -1.30
C GLN A 310 -12.25 -25.22 -1.48
N GLN A 311 -11.90 -24.69 -2.65
CA GLN A 311 -10.55 -24.16 -2.91
C GLN A 311 -10.21 -22.97 -2.00
N ILE A 312 -11.15 -22.04 -1.81
CA ILE A 312 -10.97 -20.91 -0.88
C ILE A 312 -10.77 -21.43 0.56
N SER A 313 -11.58 -22.41 0.97
CA SER A 313 -11.44 -23.03 2.30
C SER A 313 -10.04 -23.60 2.52
N LEU A 314 -9.51 -24.35 1.55
CA LEU A 314 -8.16 -24.91 1.61
C LEU A 314 -7.08 -23.83 1.58
N GLN A 315 -7.21 -22.86 0.71
CA GLN A 315 -6.25 -21.74 0.59
C GLN A 315 -6.14 -20.93 1.88
N LEU A 316 -7.23 -20.78 2.61
CA LEU A 316 -7.27 -20.05 3.87
C LEU A 316 -6.99 -20.94 5.09
N GLY A 317 -6.56 -22.21 4.90
CA GLY A 317 -6.13 -23.11 5.95
C GLY A 317 -7.25 -23.68 6.83
N PHE A 318 -8.49 -23.66 6.36
CA PHE A 318 -9.57 -24.33 7.09
C PHE A 318 -9.50 -25.85 6.92
N ALA A 319 -9.74 -26.57 8.01
CA ALA A 319 -9.71 -28.04 8.01
C ALA A 319 -10.77 -28.66 7.06
N SER A 320 -11.84 -27.95 6.73
CA SER A 320 -12.87 -28.39 5.79
C SER A 320 -13.71 -27.22 5.29
N GLN A 321 -14.38 -27.42 4.14
CA GLN A 321 -15.36 -26.47 3.61
C GLN A 321 -16.51 -26.22 4.63
N ILE A 322 -16.87 -27.21 5.44
CA ILE A 322 -17.90 -27.07 6.48
C ILE A 322 -17.43 -26.09 7.56
N ALA A 323 -16.19 -26.24 8.03
CA ALA A 323 -15.60 -25.34 9.02
C ALA A 323 -15.53 -23.89 8.51
N PHE A 324 -15.09 -23.71 7.26
CA PHE A 324 -15.08 -22.42 6.57
C PHE A 324 -16.49 -21.80 6.48
N THR A 325 -17.47 -22.57 6.00
CA THR A 325 -18.86 -22.11 5.84
C THR A 325 -19.45 -21.70 7.19
N LYS A 326 -19.21 -22.48 8.25
CA LYS A 326 -19.65 -22.16 9.61
C LYS A 326 -19.01 -20.86 10.12
N PHE A 327 -17.69 -20.71 9.94
CA PHE A 327 -16.96 -19.50 10.29
C PHE A 327 -17.53 -18.26 9.56
N PHE A 328 -17.64 -18.33 8.23
CA PHE A 328 -18.14 -17.25 7.42
C PHE A 328 -19.57 -16.84 7.80
N LYS A 329 -20.48 -17.82 7.92
CA LYS A 329 -21.88 -17.59 8.29
C LYS A 329 -22.03 -16.98 9.68
N SER A 330 -21.18 -17.37 10.64
CA SER A 330 -21.20 -16.77 11.99
C SER A 330 -20.87 -15.28 11.98
N ARG A 331 -20.02 -14.81 11.05
CA ARG A 331 -19.55 -13.43 10.94
C ARG A 331 -20.41 -12.57 10.01
N LYS A 332 -20.87 -13.13 8.88
CA LYS A 332 -21.57 -12.39 7.82
C LYS A 332 -23.06 -12.65 7.76
N LYS A 333 -23.59 -13.57 8.57
CA LYS A 333 -25.01 -13.96 8.62
C LYS A 333 -25.59 -14.54 7.32
N CYS A 334 -24.74 -14.78 6.31
CA CYS A 334 -25.08 -15.41 5.03
C CYS A 334 -24.08 -16.51 4.70
N SER A 335 -24.39 -17.39 3.73
CA SER A 335 -23.43 -18.37 3.28
C SER A 335 -22.39 -17.75 2.33
N PRO A 336 -21.19 -18.35 2.20
CA PRO A 336 -20.20 -17.92 1.20
C PRO A 336 -20.76 -17.89 -0.24
N SER A 337 -21.62 -18.84 -0.57
CA SER A 337 -22.26 -18.95 -1.89
C SER A 337 -23.26 -17.80 -2.13
N ASP A 338 -24.03 -17.43 -1.14
CA ASP A 338 -25.00 -16.32 -1.21
C ASP A 338 -24.26 -14.98 -1.31
N PHE A 339 -23.21 -14.82 -0.52
CA PHE A 339 -22.34 -13.64 -0.59
C PHE A 339 -21.73 -13.44 -1.99
N ARG A 340 -21.24 -14.52 -2.61
CA ARG A 340 -20.69 -14.47 -3.98
C ARG A 340 -21.72 -14.06 -5.02
N LYS A 341 -22.98 -14.47 -4.87
CA LYS A 341 -24.07 -14.13 -5.80
C LYS A 341 -24.53 -12.68 -5.67
N GLY A 342 -24.03 -11.92 -4.70
CA GLY A 342 -24.45 -10.54 -4.45
C GLY A 342 -25.88 -10.44 -3.91
N THR A 343 -26.37 -11.47 -3.23
CA THR A 343 -27.77 -11.60 -2.79
C THR A 343 -28.01 -10.94 -1.40
N ILE A 344 -26.97 -10.24 -0.86
CA ILE A 344 -27.11 -9.45 0.37
C ILE A 344 -26.27 -8.17 0.23
#